data_60dec02d6a5d4e9b147d712c9a9e4410
#
_entry.id   60dec02d6a5d4e9b147d712c9a9e4410
#
_cell.length_a   1.000
_cell.length_b   1.000
_cell.length_c   1.000
_cell.angle_alpha   90.00
_cell.angle_beta   90.00
_cell.angle_gamma   90.00
#
_symmetry.space_group_name_H-M   'P 1'
#
loop_
_entity.id
_entity.type
_entity.pdbx_description
1 polymer ?
#
loop_
_entity_poly.entity_id
_entity_poly.type
_entity_poly.pdbx_seq_one_letter_code
_entity_poly.pdbx_strand_id
1 'polypeptide(L)'
;FAHAPCPLNFKLHNRRRTRRWGIGLALHQSRQSADHSNAWSWVDVPEQGSTAVQLSFMPQQRGLHDLPLVSILTRYPLGAFRVWALWRPKTPVWVYPAPEANAPPLPPASPEAGGRSSAQVRSGEEFDGVRAYQTGDPLKLVVWKKAAQSFATGSHQLVSRDRPFAHHHRLWLDIRQTGLADHEARL
;
A
#
# COMPACT_ATOMS: atom_id res chain seq x y z
N PHE A 1 -2.96 8.71 -1.60
CA PHE A 1 -1.74 9.46 -1.29
C PHE A 1 -1.98 10.95 -1.47
N ALA A 2 -1.21 11.79 -0.76
CA ALA A 2 -1.21 13.23 -0.99
C ALA A 2 -0.75 13.52 -2.43
N HIS A 3 -1.28 14.62 -3.01
CA HIS A 3 -1.00 15.04 -4.39
C HIS A 3 -1.34 14.03 -5.48
N ALA A 4 -2.05 12.96 -5.16
CA ALA A 4 -2.51 11.96 -6.12
C ALA A 4 -4.05 11.93 -6.18
N PRO A 5 -4.64 11.62 -7.35
CA PRO A 5 -6.07 11.47 -7.47
C PRO A 5 -6.59 10.35 -6.56
N CYS A 6 -7.54 10.69 -5.69
CA CYS A 6 -8.19 9.75 -4.78
C CYS A 6 -9.58 9.42 -5.34
N PRO A 7 -9.82 8.21 -5.86
CA PRO A 7 -11.12 7.82 -6.37
C PRO A 7 -12.09 7.55 -5.22
N LEU A 8 -13.28 8.12 -5.34
CA LEU A 8 -14.38 7.96 -4.40
C LEU A 8 -15.54 7.26 -5.11
N ASN A 9 -15.98 6.13 -4.58
CA ASN A 9 -17.09 5.38 -5.12
C ASN A 9 -18.37 5.69 -4.34
N PHE A 10 -19.33 6.30 -4.99
CA PHE A 10 -20.65 6.56 -4.45
C PHE A 10 -21.65 5.57 -5.03
N LYS A 11 -22.62 5.17 -4.23
CA LYS A 11 -23.73 4.34 -4.68
C LYS A 11 -25.04 5.09 -4.49
N LEU A 12 -25.69 5.42 -5.60
CA LEU A 12 -27.01 6.06 -5.60
C LEU A 12 -28.08 4.99 -5.53
N HIS A 13 -29.00 5.12 -4.57
CA HIS A 13 -30.13 4.22 -4.43
C HIS A 13 -31.43 4.95 -4.78
N ASN A 14 -32.23 4.34 -5.63
CA ASN A 14 -33.56 4.79 -5.95
C ASN A 14 -34.61 3.84 -5.34
N ARG A 15 -35.33 4.32 -4.34
CA ARG A 15 -36.41 3.55 -3.70
C ARG A 15 -37.76 3.69 -4.38
N ARG A 16 -37.85 4.54 -5.42
CA ARG A 16 -39.09 4.79 -6.16
C ARG A 16 -39.27 3.76 -7.28
N ARG A 17 -40.51 3.55 -7.68
CA ARG A 17 -40.85 2.68 -8.82
C ARG A 17 -40.68 3.35 -10.19
N THR A 18 -40.13 4.56 -10.21
CA THR A 18 -39.84 5.31 -11.43
C THR A 18 -38.33 5.50 -11.56
N ARG A 19 -37.79 5.22 -12.73
CA ARG A 19 -36.39 5.48 -13.07
C ARG A 19 -36.06 6.96 -12.91
N ARG A 20 -34.86 7.25 -12.46
CA ARG A 20 -34.29 8.60 -12.35
C ARG A 20 -33.28 8.82 -13.46
N TRP A 21 -33.53 9.83 -14.26
CA TRP A 21 -32.73 10.15 -15.44
C TRP A 21 -31.83 11.35 -15.19
N GLY A 22 -30.65 11.35 -15.81
CA GLY A 22 -29.79 12.51 -15.91
C GLY A 22 -29.44 13.12 -14.56
N ILE A 23 -28.96 12.30 -13.60
CA ILE A 23 -28.46 12.78 -12.32
C ILE A 23 -26.96 13.04 -12.47
N GLY A 24 -26.56 14.29 -12.35
CA GLY A 24 -25.18 14.72 -12.32
C GLY A 24 -24.66 14.79 -10.88
N LEU A 25 -23.46 14.29 -10.65
CA LEU A 25 -22.71 14.45 -9.41
C LEU A 25 -21.38 15.13 -9.70
N ALA A 26 -21.00 16.05 -8.83
CA ALA A 26 -19.68 16.69 -8.85
C ALA A 26 -19.20 16.95 -7.42
N LEU A 27 -17.89 16.90 -7.22
CA LEU A 27 -17.29 17.36 -5.97
C LEU A 27 -17.14 18.88 -6.00
N HIS A 28 -17.56 19.51 -4.93
CA HIS A 28 -17.35 20.95 -4.76
C HIS A 28 -15.95 21.16 -4.24
N GLN A 29 -15.01 21.43 -5.13
CA GLN A 29 -13.63 21.76 -4.76
C GLN A 29 -13.57 23.22 -4.29
N SER A 30 -12.80 23.46 -3.24
CA SER A 30 -12.60 24.78 -2.65
C SER A 30 -12.11 25.81 -3.68
N ARG A 31 -12.44 27.08 -3.44
CA ARG A 31 -12.32 28.26 -4.30
C ARG A 31 -10.99 28.53 -5.02
N GLN A 32 -9.99 27.69 -4.93
CA GLN A 32 -8.65 27.95 -5.50
C GLN A 32 -8.42 27.40 -6.92
N SER A 33 -9.31 26.61 -7.45
CA SER A 33 -9.22 26.22 -8.87
C SER A 33 -10.08 27.19 -9.68
N ALA A 34 -9.43 28.15 -10.31
CA ALA A 34 -10.06 29.10 -11.23
C ALA A 34 -10.70 28.44 -12.47
N ASP A 35 -10.50 27.17 -12.63
CA ASP A 35 -11.09 26.37 -13.69
C ASP A 35 -12.39 25.76 -13.19
N HIS A 36 -13.51 26.40 -13.53
CA HIS A 36 -14.87 26.07 -13.11
C HIS A 36 -15.43 24.82 -13.79
N SER A 37 -14.60 23.97 -14.37
CA SER A 37 -15.01 22.67 -14.87
C SER A 37 -15.14 21.68 -13.72
N ASN A 38 -16.17 21.85 -12.89
CA ASN A 38 -16.64 20.74 -12.07
C ASN A 38 -16.92 19.58 -13.04
N ALA A 39 -16.03 18.58 -13.06
CA ALA A 39 -16.26 17.39 -13.87
C ALA A 39 -17.51 16.70 -13.34
N TRP A 40 -18.61 16.86 -14.04
CA TRP A 40 -19.88 16.22 -13.71
C TRP A 40 -19.88 14.78 -14.20
N SER A 41 -20.13 13.85 -13.32
CA SER A 41 -20.44 12.47 -13.67
C SER A 41 -21.96 12.31 -13.77
N TRP A 42 -22.44 11.97 -14.96
CA TRP A 42 -23.87 11.83 -15.25
C TRP A 42 -24.27 10.37 -15.26
N VAL A 43 -25.33 10.04 -14.53
CA VAL A 43 -25.85 8.68 -14.42
C VAL A 43 -27.37 8.65 -14.35
N ASP A 44 -27.90 7.50 -14.75
CA ASP A 44 -29.29 7.16 -14.53
C ASP A 44 -29.38 6.12 -13.43
N VAL A 45 -30.43 6.23 -12.61
CA VAL A 45 -30.67 5.26 -11.53
C VAL A 45 -31.96 4.50 -11.82
N PRO A 46 -31.89 3.17 -11.99
CA PRO A 46 -33.07 2.37 -12.29
C PRO A 46 -34.10 2.44 -11.15
N GLU A 47 -35.33 2.09 -11.47
CA GLU A 47 -36.40 1.95 -10.49
C GLU A 47 -36.03 0.87 -9.46
N GLN A 48 -36.31 1.14 -8.18
CA GLN A 48 -36.01 0.23 -7.07
C GLN A 48 -34.59 -0.37 -7.11
N GLY A 49 -33.66 0.35 -7.72
CA GLY A 49 -32.30 -0.12 -7.97
C GLY A 49 -31.22 0.85 -7.52
N SER A 50 -30.01 0.58 -7.95
CA SER A 50 -28.87 1.43 -7.61
C SER A 50 -27.85 1.50 -8.74
N THR A 51 -27.15 2.64 -8.80
CA THR A 51 -26.06 2.88 -9.75
C THR A 51 -24.82 3.37 -9.00
N ALA A 52 -23.65 2.83 -9.35
CA ALA A 52 -22.38 3.29 -8.82
C ALA A 52 -21.87 4.50 -9.63
N VAL A 53 -21.29 5.47 -8.93
CA VAL A 53 -20.69 6.67 -9.53
C VAL A 53 -19.32 6.86 -8.93
N GLN A 54 -18.32 7.05 -9.76
CA GLN A 54 -16.97 7.35 -9.32
C GLN A 54 -16.69 8.84 -9.52
N LEU A 55 -16.24 9.49 -8.46
CA LEU A 55 -15.71 10.84 -8.46
C LEU A 55 -14.26 10.79 -7.97
N SER A 56 -13.48 11.80 -8.29
CA SER A 56 -12.09 11.89 -7.86
C SER A 56 -11.81 13.25 -7.23
N PHE A 57 -11.05 13.27 -6.14
CA PHE A 57 -10.52 14.50 -5.58
C PHE A 57 -9.01 14.37 -5.36
N MET A 58 -8.32 15.50 -5.29
CA MET A 58 -6.88 15.55 -5.09
C MET A 58 -6.58 16.18 -3.73
N PRO A 59 -6.27 15.39 -2.69
CA PRO A 59 -5.88 15.91 -1.40
C PRO A 59 -4.49 16.54 -1.48
N GLN A 60 -4.32 17.72 -0.88
CA GLN A 60 -3.05 18.46 -0.89
C GLN A 60 -2.11 18.05 0.24
N GLN A 61 -2.65 17.49 1.31
CA GLN A 61 -1.90 17.12 2.50
C GLN A 61 -2.28 15.70 2.93
N ARG A 62 -1.38 15.04 3.64
CA ARG A 62 -1.67 13.76 4.30
C ARG A 62 -2.47 13.97 5.58
N GLY A 63 -3.02 12.90 6.11
CA GLY A 63 -3.77 12.90 7.36
C GLY A 63 -5.23 12.54 7.18
N LEU A 64 -6.04 12.87 8.18
CA LEU A 64 -7.47 12.64 8.16
C LEU A 64 -8.17 13.85 7.53
N HIS A 65 -8.86 13.62 6.42
CA HIS A 65 -9.56 14.67 5.69
C HIS A 65 -11.06 14.42 5.65
N ASP A 66 -11.81 15.48 5.83
CA ASP A 66 -13.23 15.47 5.51
C ASP A 66 -13.41 15.46 3.99
N LEU A 67 -14.38 14.68 3.53
CA LEU A 67 -14.72 14.67 2.11
C LEU A 67 -15.33 16.01 1.68
N PRO A 68 -14.99 16.48 0.47
CA PRO A 68 -15.59 17.68 -0.07
C PRO A 68 -17.11 17.52 -0.24
N LEU A 69 -17.80 18.65 -0.31
CA LEU A 69 -19.23 18.69 -0.60
C LEU A 69 -19.49 18.04 -1.97
N VAL A 70 -20.52 17.21 -2.04
CA VAL A 70 -21.02 16.62 -3.27
C VAL A 70 -22.20 17.44 -3.73
N SER A 71 -22.09 18.01 -4.93
CA SER A 71 -23.21 18.65 -5.63
C SER A 71 -23.94 17.61 -6.44
N ILE A 72 -25.25 17.57 -6.30
CA ILE A 72 -26.13 16.69 -7.07
C ILE A 72 -27.07 17.58 -7.89
N LEU A 73 -27.22 17.29 -9.17
CA LEU A 73 -27.99 18.10 -10.10
C LEU A 73 -28.77 17.23 -11.06
N THR A 74 -30.01 17.64 -11.38
CA THR A 74 -30.72 17.12 -12.53
C THR A 74 -31.48 18.25 -13.26
N ARG A 75 -31.61 18.10 -14.57
CA ARG A 75 -32.40 18.98 -15.43
C ARG A 75 -33.48 18.20 -16.22
N TYR A 76 -33.61 16.92 -15.92
CA TYR A 76 -34.58 16.05 -16.59
C TYR A 76 -36.04 16.45 -16.20
N PRO A 77 -37.01 16.37 -17.14
CA PRO A 77 -36.90 15.87 -18.50
C PRO A 77 -36.53 16.95 -19.54
N LEU A 78 -37.00 18.17 -19.41
CA LEU A 78 -36.96 19.19 -20.48
C LEU A 78 -35.81 20.20 -20.35
N GLY A 79 -35.04 20.14 -19.26
CA GLY A 79 -33.99 21.13 -19.01
C GLY A 79 -34.50 22.50 -18.53
N ALA A 80 -35.81 22.73 -18.52
CA ALA A 80 -36.41 23.99 -18.12
C ALA A 80 -36.22 24.28 -16.62
N PHE A 81 -36.17 23.25 -15.81
CA PHE A 81 -35.96 23.38 -14.38
C PHE A 81 -34.67 22.72 -13.97
N ARG A 82 -33.97 23.33 -13.04
CA ARG A 82 -32.77 22.82 -12.41
C ARG A 82 -33.09 22.47 -10.96
N VAL A 83 -33.00 21.20 -10.63
CA VAL A 83 -33.09 20.71 -9.24
C VAL A 83 -31.71 20.33 -8.76
N TRP A 84 -31.30 20.89 -7.65
CA TRP A 84 -29.98 20.64 -7.09
C TRP A 84 -30.03 20.39 -5.59
N ALA A 85 -29.03 19.66 -5.09
CA ALA A 85 -28.82 19.43 -3.69
C ALA A 85 -27.33 19.40 -3.38
N LEU A 86 -26.98 19.75 -2.16
CA LEU A 86 -25.63 19.62 -1.61
C LEU A 86 -25.64 18.56 -0.52
N TRP A 87 -24.67 17.71 -0.56
CA TRP A 87 -24.50 16.67 0.45
C TRP A 87 -23.07 16.64 0.95
N ARG A 88 -22.89 16.62 2.27
CA ARG A 88 -21.58 16.44 2.91
C ARG A 88 -21.51 15.04 3.47
N PRO A 89 -20.65 14.17 2.90
CA PRO A 89 -20.36 12.88 3.51
C PRO A 89 -19.71 13.06 4.88
N LYS A 90 -20.19 12.34 5.89
CA LYS A 90 -19.60 12.39 7.25
C LYS A 90 -18.40 11.48 7.43
N THR A 91 -18.14 10.60 6.48
CA THR A 91 -17.04 9.64 6.56
C THR A 91 -15.73 10.31 6.19
N PRO A 92 -14.78 10.43 7.09
CA PRO A 92 -13.46 10.97 6.77
C PRO A 92 -12.65 9.95 5.97
N VAL A 93 -11.64 10.45 5.26
CA VAL A 93 -10.71 9.65 4.46
C VAL A 93 -9.29 9.85 4.96
N TRP A 94 -8.58 8.75 5.17
CA TRP A 94 -7.15 8.76 5.46
C TRP A 94 -6.35 8.94 4.17
N VAL A 95 -5.54 9.97 4.16
CA VAL A 95 -4.62 10.27 3.06
C VAL A 95 -3.20 9.96 3.53
N TYR A 96 -2.55 9.03 2.86
CA TYR A 96 -1.18 8.65 3.14
C TYR A 96 -0.19 9.64 2.50
N PRO A 97 1.02 9.78 3.06
CA PRO A 97 2.07 10.56 2.42
C PRO A 97 2.39 10.03 1.03
N ALA A 98 2.78 10.92 0.13
CA ALA A 98 3.23 10.52 -1.19
C ALA A 98 4.59 9.81 -1.06
N PRO A 99 4.78 8.65 -1.72
CA PRO A 99 6.09 8.02 -1.77
C PRO A 99 7.10 8.93 -2.48
N GLU A 100 8.30 9.01 -1.95
CA GLU A 100 9.39 9.73 -2.60
C GLU A 100 9.78 9.02 -3.91
N ALA A 101 9.87 9.76 -5.00
CA ALA A 101 10.17 9.20 -6.32
C ALA A 101 11.59 8.61 -6.41
N ASN A 102 12.54 9.21 -5.69
CA ASN A 102 13.96 8.83 -5.68
C ASN A 102 14.43 8.61 -4.25
N ALA A 103 13.76 7.69 -3.54
CA ALA A 103 14.16 7.38 -2.17
C ALA A 103 15.61 6.88 -2.12
N PRO A 104 16.44 7.40 -1.20
CA PRO A 104 17.79 6.88 -1.02
C PRO A 104 17.75 5.40 -0.60
N PRO A 105 18.77 4.61 -0.91
CA PRO A 105 18.82 3.23 -0.47
C PRO A 105 18.79 3.16 1.06
N LEU A 106 18.13 2.15 1.57
CA LEU A 106 18.09 1.92 3.01
C LEU A 106 19.51 1.79 3.56
N PRO A 107 19.79 2.33 4.75
CA PRO A 107 21.10 2.17 5.39
C PRO A 107 21.43 0.69 5.54
N PRO A 108 22.72 0.30 5.41
CA PRO A 108 23.13 -1.07 5.61
C PRO A 108 22.71 -1.52 7.01
N ALA A 109 22.12 -2.70 7.11
CA ALA A 109 21.72 -3.25 8.39
C ALA A 109 22.96 -3.45 9.27
N SER A 110 22.96 -2.88 10.47
CA SER A 110 24.00 -3.14 11.45
C SER A 110 23.89 -4.59 11.93
N PRO A 111 24.98 -5.38 11.85
CA PRO A 111 24.99 -6.69 12.46
C PRO A 111 24.77 -6.53 13.96
N GLU A 112 23.80 -7.24 14.52
CA GLU A 112 23.58 -7.24 15.96
C GLU A 112 24.86 -7.78 16.64
N ALA A 113 25.41 -7.03 17.60
CA ALA A 113 26.58 -7.41 18.35
C ALA A 113 26.30 -8.72 19.11
N GLY A 114 26.75 -9.85 18.57
CA GLY A 114 26.53 -11.19 19.12
C GLY A 114 26.53 -12.31 18.08
N GLY A 115 26.32 -11.98 16.80
CA GLY A 115 26.42 -12.94 15.72
C GLY A 115 27.82 -12.97 15.13
N ARG A 116 28.48 -14.15 15.20
CA ARG A 116 29.75 -14.38 14.51
C ARG A 116 29.63 -13.90 13.06
N SER A 117 30.54 -13.02 12.70
CA SER A 117 30.78 -12.52 11.35
C SER A 117 30.58 -13.64 10.33
N SER A 118 29.58 -13.54 9.54
CA SER A 118 29.45 -14.35 8.35
C SER A 118 29.55 -13.46 7.11
N ALA A 119 30.47 -13.88 6.27
CA ALA A 119 30.73 -13.39 4.95
C ALA A 119 29.45 -13.02 4.19
N GLN A 120 29.59 -11.95 3.42
CA GLN A 120 28.76 -11.50 2.29
C GLN A 120 27.61 -12.44 1.90
N VAL A 121 26.40 -12.09 2.33
CA VAL A 121 25.19 -12.70 1.78
C VAL A 121 25.03 -12.20 0.35
N ARG A 122 25.46 -13.00 -0.62
CA ARG A 122 25.01 -12.88 -1.99
C ARG A 122 23.56 -13.35 -2.04
N SER A 123 22.70 -12.49 -2.51
CA SER A 123 21.31 -12.73 -2.83
C SER A 123 21.18 -13.93 -3.78
N GLY A 124 20.67 -15.03 -3.27
CA GLY A 124 20.35 -16.23 -4.06
C GLY A 124 19.94 -17.34 -3.11
N GLU A 125 18.79 -17.94 -3.34
CA GLU A 125 18.28 -19.14 -2.64
C GLU A 125 19.12 -20.38 -2.95
N GLU A 126 20.44 -20.32 -2.85
CA GLU A 126 21.31 -21.45 -3.07
C GLU A 126 21.84 -21.96 -1.74
N PHE A 127 21.68 -23.26 -1.54
CA PHE A 127 22.22 -24.01 -0.42
C PHE A 127 23.74 -23.79 -0.34
N ASP A 128 24.17 -22.96 0.58
CA ASP A 128 25.56 -22.59 0.76
C ASP A 128 26.33 -23.72 1.48
N GLY A 129 26.55 -24.79 0.77
CA GLY A 129 27.56 -25.75 1.17
C GLY A 129 27.11 -26.80 2.20
N VAL A 130 28.02 -27.68 2.46
CA VAL A 130 27.93 -28.70 3.48
C VAL A 130 29.13 -28.52 4.42
N ARG A 131 28.90 -28.58 5.72
CA ARG A 131 29.94 -28.50 6.75
C ARG A 131 30.04 -29.79 7.56
N ALA A 132 31.12 -29.97 8.26
CA ALA A 132 31.23 -31.06 9.22
C ALA A 132 30.14 -30.95 10.29
N TYR A 133 29.51 -32.06 10.63
CA TYR A 133 28.50 -32.15 11.68
C TYR A 133 29.15 -31.80 13.06
N GLN A 134 28.46 -30.96 13.80
CA GLN A 134 28.84 -30.64 15.19
C GLN A 134 27.80 -31.24 16.15
N THR A 135 28.28 -31.71 17.31
CA THR A 135 27.41 -32.25 18.35
C THR A 135 26.35 -31.19 18.74
N GLY A 136 25.07 -31.51 18.57
CA GLY A 136 23.95 -30.60 18.77
C GLY A 136 23.24 -30.17 17.48
N ASP A 137 23.81 -30.44 16.32
CA ASP A 137 23.11 -30.19 15.07
C ASP A 137 21.91 -31.13 14.92
N PRO A 138 20.78 -30.64 14.40
CA PRO A 138 19.60 -31.48 14.14
C PRO A 138 19.91 -32.57 13.11
N LEU A 139 19.68 -33.84 13.45
CA LEU A 139 19.92 -34.97 12.58
C LEU A 139 19.21 -34.90 11.21
N LYS A 140 18.12 -34.14 11.12
CA LYS A 140 17.39 -33.90 9.85
C LYS A 140 18.23 -33.12 8.84
N LEU A 141 19.29 -32.45 9.25
CA LEU A 141 20.17 -31.68 8.36
C LEU A 141 21.36 -32.53 7.88
N VAL A 142 21.57 -33.71 8.40
CA VAL A 142 22.65 -34.61 7.99
C VAL A 142 22.41 -35.09 6.55
N VAL A 143 23.43 -34.96 5.71
CA VAL A 143 23.42 -35.48 4.35
C VAL A 143 23.75 -36.95 4.38
N TRP A 144 22.74 -37.80 4.60
CA TRP A 144 22.91 -39.24 4.80
C TRP A 144 23.65 -39.96 3.66
N LYS A 145 23.50 -39.49 2.42
CA LYS A 145 24.23 -40.04 1.26
C LYS A 145 25.75 -39.83 1.44
N LYS A 146 26.20 -38.67 1.85
CA LYS A 146 27.62 -38.39 2.09
C LYS A 146 28.12 -39.10 3.36
N ALA A 147 27.28 -39.18 4.39
CA ALA A 147 27.59 -39.96 5.59
C ALA A 147 27.82 -41.44 5.24
N ALA A 148 26.94 -42.05 4.45
CA ALA A 148 27.15 -43.45 4.03
C ALA A 148 28.44 -43.65 3.23
N GLN A 149 28.81 -42.72 2.36
CA GLN A 149 30.09 -42.76 1.64
C GLN A 149 31.29 -42.66 2.58
N SER A 150 31.23 -41.75 3.57
CA SER A 150 32.33 -41.59 4.55
C SER A 150 32.50 -42.82 5.43
N PHE A 151 31.40 -43.49 5.80
CA PHE A 151 31.49 -44.77 6.52
C PHE A 151 32.10 -45.89 5.65
N ALA A 152 31.76 -45.95 4.37
CA ALA A 152 32.33 -46.92 3.44
C ALA A 152 33.83 -46.71 3.19
N THR A 153 34.32 -45.46 3.29
CA THR A 153 35.73 -45.13 3.12
C THR A 153 36.50 -45.06 4.45
N GLY A 154 35.87 -45.40 5.58
CA GLY A 154 36.50 -45.50 6.88
C GLY A 154 36.77 -44.14 7.59
N SER A 155 36.28 -43.02 7.03
CA SER A 155 36.51 -41.68 7.61
C SER A 155 35.53 -41.29 8.72
N HIS A 156 34.40 -41.98 8.84
CA HIS A 156 33.36 -41.80 9.86
C HIS A 156 32.91 -40.36 10.12
N GLN A 157 33.04 -39.46 9.13
CA GLN A 157 32.64 -38.07 9.25
C GLN A 157 31.20 -37.86 8.82
N LEU A 158 30.40 -37.29 9.71
CA LEU A 158 29.05 -36.80 9.38
C LEU A 158 29.15 -35.39 8.80
N VAL A 159 28.34 -35.15 7.79
CA VAL A 159 28.24 -33.87 7.08
C VAL A 159 26.83 -33.33 7.21
N SER A 160 26.69 -32.11 7.65
CA SER A 160 25.42 -31.41 7.79
C SER A 160 25.27 -30.36 6.71
N ARG A 161 24.02 -30.16 6.27
CA ARG A 161 23.68 -29.03 5.39
C ARG A 161 23.78 -27.73 6.19
N ASP A 162 24.51 -26.79 5.66
CA ASP A 162 24.52 -25.45 6.22
C ASP A 162 23.20 -24.76 5.85
N ARG A 163 22.47 -24.29 6.86
CA ARG A 163 21.31 -23.43 6.64
C ARG A 163 21.80 -22.00 6.78
N PRO A 164 21.53 -21.13 5.79
CA PRO A 164 21.70 -19.73 6.02
C PRO A 164 20.81 -19.36 7.22
N PHE A 165 21.41 -18.92 8.30
CA PHE A 165 20.65 -18.32 9.39
C PHE A 165 19.94 -17.13 8.82
N ALA A 166 18.61 -17.11 8.93
CA ALA A 166 17.83 -15.90 8.65
C ALA A 166 18.30 -14.84 9.64
N HIS A 167 19.20 -13.98 9.21
CA HIS A 167 19.60 -12.83 10.01
C HIS A 167 18.42 -11.88 10.02
N HIS A 168 17.77 -11.73 11.16
CA HIS A 168 16.82 -10.66 11.36
C HIS A 168 17.61 -9.35 11.39
N HIS A 169 17.58 -8.63 10.27
CA HIS A 169 18.16 -7.29 10.20
C HIS A 169 17.19 -6.34 10.89
N ARG A 170 17.60 -5.74 11.99
CA ARG A 170 16.89 -4.62 12.59
C ARG A 170 17.36 -3.35 11.91
N LEU A 171 16.45 -2.70 11.22
CA LEU A 171 16.66 -1.37 10.66
C LEU A 171 16.16 -0.34 11.69
N TRP A 172 17.04 0.55 12.09
CA TRP A 172 16.68 1.70 12.90
C TRP A 172 16.62 2.93 11.99
N LEU A 173 15.43 3.51 11.87
CA LEU A 173 15.24 4.77 11.19
C LEU A 173 15.07 5.85 12.25
N ASP A 174 16.09 6.69 12.39
CA ASP A 174 16.01 7.86 13.26
C ASP A 174 15.54 9.06 12.45
N ILE A 175 14.28 9.43 12.64
CA ILE A 175 13.67 10.59 11.98
C ILE A 175 14.44 11.89 12.25
N ARG A 176 15.16 11.99 13.37
CA ARG A 176 15.96 13.17 13.70
C ARG A 176 17.16 13.36 12.76
N GLN A 177 17.63 12.30 12.16
CA GLN A 177 18.78 12.33 11.24
C GLN A 177 18.41 12.78 9.82
N THR A 178 17.14 12.92 9.50
CA THR A 178 16.69 13.35 8.17
C THR A 178 17.05 14.80 7.84
N GLY A 179 17.38 15.61 8.85
CA GLY A 179 17.76 17.03 8.66
C GLY A 179 16.64 17.94 8.15
N LEU A 180 15.46 17.39 7.88
CA LEU A 180 14.33 18.12 7.34
C LEU A 180 13.60 18.84 8.48
N ALA A 181 13.43 20.16 8.35
CA ALA A 181 12.76 21.00 9.34
C ALA A 181 11.23 20.87 9.28
N ASP A 182 10.70 20.61 8.08
CA ASP A 182 9.27 20.51 7.86
C ASP A 182 8.75 19.11 8.23
N HIS A 183 7.66 19.09 8.99
CA HIS A 183 6.98 17.86 9.40
C HIS A 183 6.45 17.05 8.20
N GLU A 184 5.99 17.72 7.14
CA GLU A 184 5.51 17.07 5.92
C GLU A 184 6.66 16.44 5.10
N ALA A 185 7.84 17.05 5.13
CA ALA A 185 9.00 16.54 4.40
C ALA A 185 9.71 15.38 5.09
N ARG A 186 9.46 15.14 6.40
CA ARG A 186 10.12 14.09 7.18
C ARG A 186 9.53 12.69 7.00
N LEU A 187 8.44 12.56 6.30
CA LEU A 187 7.68 11.32 6.13
C LEU A 187 7.47 10.99 4.67
#